data_0d630a8293aefa7a0e022545b4110256
#
_entry.id   0d630a8293aefa7a0e022545b4110256
#
_cell.length_a   1.000
_cell.length_b   1.000
_cell.length_c   1.000
_cell.angle_alpha   90.00
_cell.angle_beta   90.00
_cell.angle_gamma   90.00
#
_symmetry.space_group_name_H-M   'P 1'
#
loop_
_entity.id
_entity.type
_entity.pdbx_description
1 polymer ?
#
loop_
_entity_poly.entity_id
_entity_poly.type
_entity_poly.pdbx_seq_one_letter_code
_entity_poly.pdbx_strand_id
1 'polypeptide(L)'
;MKKVLVIEDELSILKLLTYNLEQEGYEVESSMDGEEGLQMALNNPYHMILLDLMLPNKDGMEICREIRQAKSEIPIIMLTAKDSEIDKILGLEIGADDYITKPFSPREVIARMKAIFRRYKSAEKEIEQKRNQEDVIMVGDIVIYPEKFEVYVRDELIELTPKEFELLIYLTRRTGRILSREQLLNAIWNYDFAGETRIVDVHISHLREKIEIDTKKPKYIITARGFGYKLEEPK
;
A
#
# COMPACT_ATOMS: atom_id res chain seq x y z
N MET A 1 -19.85 9.38 1.02
CA MET A 1 -19.31 8.98 -0.29
C MET A 1 -17.79 8.96 -0.15
N LYS A 2 -17.06 8.03 -0.79
CA LYS A 2 -15.59 8.04 -0.70
C LYS A 2 -15.04 9.03 -1.71
N LYS A 3 -14.13 9.90 -1.28
CA LYS A 3 -13.53 10.95 -2.09
C LYS A 3 -12.18 10.49 -2.63
N VAL A 4 -11.97 10.60 -3.94
CA VAL A 4 -10.76 10.16 -4.65
C VAL A 4 -10.15 11.35 -5.36
N LEU A 5 -8.84 11.53 -5.22
CA LEU A 5 -8.07 12.50 -6.00
C LEU A 5 -7.42 11.80 -7.17
N VAL A 6 -7.58 12.35 -8.37
CA VAL A 6 -6.92 11.88 -9.60
C VAL A 6 -5.96 12.97 -10.09
N ILE A 7 -4.66 12.67 -10.13
CA ILE A 7 -3.63 13.57 -10.62
C ILE A 7 -3.07 12.96 -11.91
N GLU A 8 -3.45 13.53 -13.05
CA GLU A 8 -3.18 12.96 -14.38
C GLU A 8 -3.21 14.09 -15.41
N ASP A 9 -2.14 14.29 -16.17
CA ASP A 9 -2.02 15.39 -17.13
C ASP A 9 -2.68 15.10 -18.49
N GLU A 10 -2.90 13.83 -18.83
CA GLU A 10 -3.60 13.47 -20.06
C GLU A 10 -5.12 13.58 -19.88
N LEU A 11 -5.72 14.65 -20.46
CA LEU A 11 -7.13 14.97 -20.34
C LEU A 11 -8.06 13.81 -20.71
N SER A 12 -7.65 12.96 -21.66
CA SER A 12 -8.43 11.79 -22.11
C SER A 12 -8.50 10.73 -21.03
N ILE A 13 -7.39 10.45 -20.35
CA ILE A 13 -7.29 9.49 -19.24
C ILE A 13 -8.04 10.06 -18.03
N LEU A 14 -7.81 11.33 -17.72
CA LEU A 14 -8.46 12.01 -16.62
C LEU A 14 -9.99 11.93 -16.72
N LYS A 15 -10.55 12.29 -17.89
CA LYS A 15 -12.00 12.20 -18.16
C LYS A 15 -12.51 10.76 -18.07
N LEU A 16 -11.75 9.81 -18.61
CA LEU A 16 -12.11 8.39 -18.58
C LEU A 16 -12.19 7.88 -17.13
N LEU A 17 -11.20 8.20 -16.31
CA LEU A 17 -11.17 7.81 -14.90
C LEU A 17 -12.28 8.49 -14.13
N THR A 18 -12.41 9.81 -14.22
CA THR A 18 -13.43 10.58 -13.50
C THR A 18 -14.82 10.03 -13.80
N TYR A 19 -15.18 9.89 -15.08
CA TYR A 19 -16.49 9.37 -15.46
C TYR A 19 -16.77 7.99 -14.87
N ASN A 20 -15.83 7.04 -15.01
CA ASN A 20 -16.06 5.68 -14.54
C ASN A 20 -16.09 5.60 -13.00
N LEU A 21 -15.29 6.39 -12.30
CA LEU A 21 -15.30 6.45 -10.85
C LEU A 21 -16.59 7.06 -10.29
N GLU A 22 -17.10 8.12 -10.90
CA GLU A 22 -18.40 8.72 -10.56
C GLU A 22 -19.56 7.73 -10.77
N GLN A 23 -19.55 6.95 -11.88
CA GLN A 23 -20.55 5.89 -12.10
C GLN A 23 -20.51 4.80 -11.02
N GLU A 24 -19.37 4.56 -10.39
CA GLU A 24 -19.18 3.62 -9.27
C GLU A 24 -19.48 4.25 -7.90
N GLY A 25 -19.93 5.51 -7.88
CA GLY A 25 -20.37 6.22 -6.67
C GLY A 25 -19.25 6.85 -5.84
N TYR A 26 -18.10 7.11 -6.45
CA TYR A 26 -17.03 7.91 -5.84
C TYR A 26 -17.26 9.40 -6.11
N GLU A 27 -16.84 10.24 -5.16
CA GLU A 27 -16.66 11.68 -5.38
C GLU A 27 -15.24 11.87 -5.92
N VAL A 28 -15.09 12.54 -7.08
CA VAL A 28 -13.79 12.68 -7.72
C VAL A 28 -13.40 14.15 -7.80
N GLU A 29 -12.22 14.45 -7.28
CA GLU A 29 -11.51 15.69 -7.55
C GLU A 29 -10.28 15.37 -8.40
N SER A 30 -9.84 16.33 -9.22
CA SER A 30 -8.74 16.08 -10.14
C SER A 30 -7.86 17.29 -10.33
N SER A 31 -6.57 17.03 -10.62
CA SER A 31 -5.62 18.03 -11.09
C SER A 31 -4.85 17.48 -12.30
N MET A 32 -4.50 18.36 -13.22
CA MET A 32 -3.61 18.07 -14.35
C MET A 32 -2.17 18.53 -14.08
N ASP A 33 -1.91 19.08 -12.92
CA ASP A 33 -0.64 19.67 -12.50
C ASP A 33 -0.14 18.99 -11.22
N GLY A 34 1.13 18.61 -11.20
CA GLY A 34 1.70 17.88 -10.06
C GLY A 34 1.78 18.69 -8.78
N GLU A 35 2.13 19.99 -8.89
CA GLU A 35 2.23 20.85 -7.69
C GLU A 35 0.84 21.16 -7.13
N GLU A 36 -0.14 21.48 -7.98
CA GLU A 36 -1.53 21.66 -7.56
C GLU A 36 -2.08 20.38 -6.93
N GLY A 37 -1.85 19.22 -7.56
CA GLY A 37 -2.27 17.92 -7.05
C GLY A 37 -1.70 17.59 -5.67
N LEU A 38 -0.42 17.91 -5.44
CA LEU A 38 0.21 17.78 -4.13
C LEU A 38 -0.47 18.67 -3.10
N GLN A 39 -0.70 19.94 -3.41
CA GLN A 39 -1.37 20.88 -2.50
C GLN A 39 -2.79 20.39 -2.16
N MET A 40 -3.52 19.87 -3.14
CA MET A 40 -4.83 19.26 -2.89
C MET A 40 -4.71 18.07 -1.94
N ALA A 41 -3.76 17.17 -2.19
CA ALA A 41 -3.55 15.95 -1.39
C ALA A 41 -3.21 16.25 0.08
N LEU A 42 -2.44 17.30 0.34
CA LEU A 42 -2.00 17.69 1.68
C LEU A 42 -3.09 18.46 2.46
N ASN A 43 -3.95 19.21 1.76
CA ASN A 43 -4.89 20.12 2.40
C ASN A 43 -6.33 19.60 2.49
N ASN A 44 -6.65 18.49 1.83
CA ASN A 44 -7.99 17.93 1.82
C ASN A 44 -8.02 16.46 2.21
N PRO A 45 -9.11 15.98 2.84
CA PRO A 45 -9.23 14.59 3.22
C PRO A 45 -9.68 13.73 2.02
N TYR A 46 -8.77 12.99 1.44
CA TYR A 46 -9.07 11.98 0.43
C TYR A 46 -9.00 10.58 1.02
N HIS A 47 -9.74 9.66 0.42
CA HIS A 47 -9.72 8.25 0.78
C HIS A 47 -8.77 7.44 -0.09
N MET A 48 -8.34 8.00 -1.23
CA MET A 48 -7.38 7.40 -2.16
C MET A 48 -6.88 8.45 -3.15
N ILE A 49 -5.66 8.27 -3.62
CA ILE A 49 -5.06 9.06 -4.68
C ILE A 49 -4.70 8.12 -5.85
N LEU A 50 -5.13 8.48 -7.06
CA LEU A 50 -4.60 7.93 -8.30
C LEU A 50 -3.60 8.94 -8.84
N LEU A 51 -2.36 8.55 -9.04
CA LEU A 51 -1.24 9.45 -9.29
C LEU A 51 -0.45 9.01 -10.52
N ASP A 52 -0.46 9.82 -11.57
CA ASP A 52 0.47 9.62 -12.67
C ASP A 52 1.91 9.93 -12.26
N LEU A 53 2.85 9.22 -12.81
CA LEU A 53 4.28 9.48 -12.60
C LEU A 53 4.75 10.68 -13.41
N MET A 54 4.29 10.81 -14.64
CA MET A 54 4.78 11.82 -15.59
C MET A 54 3.87 13.06 -15.60
N LEU A 55 4.02 13.91 -14.61
CA LEU A 55 3.22 15.12 -14.47
C LEU A 55 4.05 16.37 -14.75
N PRO A 56 3.45 17.48 -15.22
CA PRO A 56 4.10 18.75 -15.32
C PRO A 56 4.37 19.35 -13.93
N ASN A 57 5.40 20.19 -13.86
CA ASN A 57 5.88 20.94 -12.69
C ASN A 57 6.44 20.08 -11.54
N LYS A 58 5.83 18.97 -11.18
CA LYS A 58 6.34 18.06 -10.18
C LYS A 58 5.97 16.62 -10.53
N ASP A 59 6.94 15.71 -10.55
CA ASP A 59 6.70 14.31 -10.90
C ASP A 59 5.98 13.53 -9.79
N GLY A 60 5.30 12.44 -10.18
CA GLY A 60 4.50 11.65 -9.25
C GLY A 60 5.32 10.98 -8.16
N MET A 61 6.60 10.69 -8.39
CA MET A 61 7.48 10.10 -7.38
C MET A 61 7.79 11.10 -6.27
N GLU A 62 8.06 12.36 -6.63
CA GLU A 62 8.27 13.43 -5.66
C GLU A 62 6.99 13.69 -4.86
N ILE A 63 5.84 13.75 -5.54
CA ILE A 63 4.53 13.92 -4.89
C ILE A 63 4.28 12.83 -3.86
N CYS A 64 4.48 11.56 -4.23
CA CYS A 64 4.30 10.44 -3.31
C CYS A 64 5.22 10.55 -2.10
N ARG A 65 6.49 10.88 -2.32
CA ARG A 65 7.47 11.06 -1.25
C ARG A 65 7.05 12.15 -0.27
N GLU A 66 6.61 13.31 -0.77
CA GLU A 66 6.19 14.43 0.07
C GLU A 66 4.92 14.13 0.86
N ILE A 67 3.95 13.43 0.24
CA ILE A 67 2.75 12.96 0.94
C ILE A 67 3.14 12.02 2.10
N ARG A 68 4.09 11.12 1.89
CA ARG A 68 4.57 10.20 2.93
C ARG A 68 5.39 10.92 4.01
N GLN A 69 6.21 11.90 3.63
CA GLN A 69 6.95 12.74 4.59
C GLN A 69 6.01 13.57 5.48
N ALA A 70 4.86 13.96 4.96
CA ALA A 70 3.79 14.59 5.75
C ALA A 70 3.02 13.60 6.63
N LYS A 71 3.51 12.34 6.74
CA LYS A 71 2.89 11.26 7.52
C LYS A 71 1.45 10.93 7.12
N SER A 72 1.12 11.12 5.84
CA SER A 72 -0.19 10.76 5.33
C SER A 72 -0.25 9.27 4.96
N GLU A 73 -1.24 8.58 5.51
CA GLU A 73 -1.51 7.16 5.24
C GLU A 73 -2.54 6.96 4.11
N ILE A 74 -2.90 8.02 3.37
CA ILE A 74 -3.85 7.90 2.25
C ILE A 74 -3.30 6.90 1.23
N PRO A 75 -4.07 5.88 0.83
CA PRO A 75 -3.65 4.94 -0.19
C PRO A 75 -3.35 5.63 -1.52
N ILE A 76 -2.19 5.30 -2.10
CA ILE A 76 -1.74 5.84 -3.40
C ILE A 76 -1.58 4.69 -4.38
N ILE A 77 -2.31 4.77 -5.50
CA ILE A 77 -2.09 3.91 -6.67
C ILE A 77 -1.38 4.72 -7.73
N MET A 78 -0.19 4.30 -8.12
CA MET A 78 0.54 4.95 -9.20
C MET A 78 0.07 4.46 -10.57
N LEU A 79 -0.07 5.41 -11.51
CA LEU A 79 -0.31 5.13 -12.92
C LEU A 79 1.01 5.33 -13.66
N THR A 80 1.48 4.33 -14.40
CA THR A 80 2.82 4.38 -15.01
C THR A 80 2.83 3.87 -16.44
N ALA A 81 3.70 4.41 -17.29
CA ALA A 81 3.96 3.87 -18.60
C ALA A 81 4.72 2.54 -18.51
N LYS A 82 4.52 1.65 -19.48
CA LYS A 82 4.89 0.24 -19.46
C LYS A 82 6.40 -0.08 -19.34
N ASP A 83 7.30 0.87 -19.52
CA ASP A 83 8.67 0.57 -19.94
C ASP A 83 9.75 0.56 -18.86
N SER A 84 9.46 0.80 -17.58
CA SER A 84 10.49 0.65 -16.58
C SER A 84 10.05 -0.15 -15.35
N GLU A 85 10.56 -1.35 -15.29
CA GLU A 85 10.54 -2.16 -14.05
C GLU A 85 11.19 -1.38 -12.88
N ILE A 86 12.10 -0.47 -13.21
CA ILE A 86 12.79 0.42 -12.28
C ILE A 86 11.84 1.45 -11.67
N ASP A 87 10.97 2.09 -12.47
CA ASP A 87 10.03 3.10 -11.96
C ASP A 87 8.96 2.49 -11.04
N LYS A 88 8.56 1.25 -11.32
CA LYS A 88 7.64 0.50 -10.46
C LYS A 88 8.27 0.20 -9.11
N ILE A 89 9.53 -0.27 -9.09
CA ILE A 89 10.26 -0.57 -7.87
C ILE A 89 10.48 0.71 -7.07
N LEU A 90 10.94 1.78 -7.71
CA LEU A 90 11.16 3.08 -7.08
C LEU A 90 9.86 3.67 -6.52
N GLY A 91 8.74 3.58 -7.25
CA GLY A 91 7.44 4.07 -6.76
C GLY A 91 6.98 3.37 -5.50
N LEU A 92 7.19 2.06 -5.41
CA LEU A 92 6.88 1.27 -4.22
C LEU A 92 7.87 1.55 -3.08
N GLU A 93 9.17 1.73 -3.37
CA GLU A 93 10.18 2.12 -2.39
C GLU A 93 9.89 3.49 -1.76
N ILE A 94 9.20 4.38 -2.48
CA ILE A 94 8.78 5.69 -1.99
C ILE A 94 7.50 5.61 -1.13
N GLY A 95 6.76 4.48 -1.18
CA GLY A 95 5.60 4.25 -0.33
C GLY A 95 4.25 4.24 -1.04
N ALA A 96 4.21 4.03 -2.35
CA ALA A 96 2.95 3.72 -3.05
C ALA A 96 2.40 2.36 -2.59
N ASP A 97 1.08 2.22 -2.54
CA ASP A 97 0.42 0.98 -2.11
C ASP A 97 0.25 0.00 -3.27
N ASP A 98 0.12 0.53 -4.49
CA ASP A 98 -0.05 -0.26 -5.71
C ASP A 98 0.35 0.57 -6.94
N TYR A 99 0.50 -0.09 -8.09
CA TYR A 99 0.73 0.58 -9.36
C TYR A 99 -0.09 -0.09 -10.48
N ILE A 100 -0.40 0.69 -11.51
CA ILE A 100 -1.13 0.24 -12.69
C ILE A 100 -0.39 0.72 -13.93
N THR A 101 -0.11 -0.19 -14.86
CA THR A 101 0.59 0.16 -16.10
C THR A 101 -0.36 0.65 -17.18
N LYS A 102 0.00 1.75 -17.83
CA LYS A 102 -0.67 2.24 -19.03
C LYS A 102 -0.26 1.38 -20.26
N PRO A 103 -1.18 0.99 -21.16
CA PRO A 103 -2.60 1.26 -21.11
C PRO A 103 -3.35 0.32 -20.15
N PHE A 104 -4.28 0.86 -19.39
CA PHE A 104 -5.12 0.12 -18.47
C PHE A 104 -6.61 0.24 -18.81
N SER A 105 -7.41 -0.66 -18.28
CA SER A 105 -8.87 -0.52 -18.35
C SER A 105 -9.40 0.17 -17.09
N PRO A 106 -10.44 1.03 -17.18
CA PRO A 106 -11.08 1.60 -15.99
C PRO A 106 -11.56 0.53 -15.00
N ARG A 107 -11.97 -0.63 -15.51
CA ARG A 107 -12.39 -1.76 -14.67
C ARG A 107 -11.25 -2.30 -13.81
N GLU A 108 -10.03 -2.31 -14.34
CA GLU A 108 -8.85 -2.72 -13.58
C GLU A 108 -8.60 -1.74 -12.43
N VAL A 109 -8.57 -0.43 -12.72
CA VAL A 109 -8.38 0.60 -11.70
C VAL A 109 -9.43 0.46 -10.59
N ILE A 110 -10.70 0.35 -10.96
CA ILE A 110 -11.81 0.20 -10.00
C ILE A 110 -11.68 -1.09 -9.19
N ALA A 111 -11.27 -2.20 -9.80
CA ALA A 111 -11.08 -3.47 -9.10
C ALA A 111 -9.98 -3.36 -8.04
N ARG A 112 -8.85 -2.73 -8.36
CA ARG A 112 -7.73 -2.49 -7.43
C ARG A 112 -8.14 -1.54 -6.30
N MET A 113 -8.80 -0.44 -6.62
CA MET A 113 -9.36 0.49 -5.64
C MET A 113 -10.34 -0.21 -4.68
N LYS A 114 -11.27 -1.01 -5.21
CA LYS A 114 -12.22 -1.80 -4.40
C LYS A 114 -11.51 -2.82 -3.51
N ALA A 115 -10.44 -3.44 -4.00
CA ALA A 115 -9.63 -4.37 -3.22
C ALA A 115 -8.98 -3.66 -2.02
N ILE A 116 -8.39 -2.49 -2.23
CA ILE A 116 -7.82 -1.66 -1.16
C ILE A 116 -8.93 -1.24 -0.18
N PHE A 117 -10.02 -0.64 -0.66
CA PHE A 117 -11.13 -0.20 0.21
C PHE A 117 -11.83 -1.33 0.97
N ARG A 118 -11.94 -2.51 0.39
CA ARG A 118 -12.57 -3.66 1.07
C ARG A 118 -11.77 -4.05 2.31
N ARG A 119 -10.46 -3.98 2.26
CA ARG A 119 -9.57 -4.31 3.37
C ARG A 119 -9.69 -3.31 4.51
N TYR A 120 -9.75 -2.01 4.18
CA TYR A 120 -10.08 -0.99 5.19
C TYR A 120 -11.43 -1.26 5.85
N LYS A 121 -12.45 -1.64 5.06
CA LYS A 121 -13.80 -1.90 5.56
C LYS A 121 -13.93 -3.28 6.25
N SER A 122 -13.10 -4.27 5.90
CA SER A 122 -13.07 -5.57 6.61
C SER A 122 -12.43 -5.39 7.98
N ALA A 123 -11.40 -4.58 8.08
CA ALA A 123 -10.84 -4.17 9.34
C ALA A 123 -11.90 -3.48 10.21
N GLU A 124 -12.64 -2.49 9.69
CA GLU A 124 -13.74 -1.82 10.43
C GLU A 124 -14.86 -2.79 10.84
N LYS A 125 -15.28 -3.74 9.99
CA LYS A 125 -16.36 -4.68 10.29
C LYS A 125 -15.96 -5.82 11.22
N GLU A 126 -14.72 -6.30 11.16
CA GLU A 126 -14.19 -7.23 12.16
C GLU A 126 -14.10 -6.56 13.54
N ILE A 127 -13.88 -5.25 13.59
CA ILE A 127 -13.95 -4.39 14.79
C ILE A 127 -15.34 -4.44 15.43
N GLU A 128 -16.42 -4.30 14.66
CA GLU A 128 -17.77 -4.30 15.20
C GLU A 128 -18.23 -5.68 15.73
N GLN A 129 -17.73 -6.79 15.17
CA GLN A 129 -18.13 -8.14 15.57
C GLN A 129 -17.31 -8.74 16.72
N LYS A 130 -16.11 -8.22 17.01
CA LYS A 130 -15.17 -8.74 18.01
C LYS A 130 -14.98 -7.86 19.26
N ARG A 131 -15.90 -6.95 19.54
CA ARG A 131 -15.82 -6.01 20.68
C ARG A 131 -15.63 -6.60 22.08
N ASN A 132 -15.31 -7.91 22.22
CA ASN A 132 -15.18 -8.57 23.53
C ASN A 132 -13.83 -9.26 23.79
N GLN A 133 -12.82 -9.17 22.89
CA GLN A 133 -11.44 -9.61 23.20
C GLN A 133 -10.48 -8.74 22.39
N GLU A 134 -9.62 -8.00 23.07
CA GLU A 134 -8.45 -7.36 22.43
C GLU A 134 -7.55 -8.47 21.92
N ASP A 135 -7.66 -8.81 20.63
CA ASP A 135 -6.74 -9.74 19.95
C ASP A 135 -5.39 -9.03 19.75
N VAL A 136 -4.62 -8.90 20.81
CA VAL A 136 -3.24 -8.40 20.73
C VAL A 136 -2.38 -9.50 20.15
N ILE A 137 -1.68 -9.21 19.05
CA ILE A 137 -0.71 -10.14 18.46
C ILE A 137 0.68 -9.76 19.00
N MET A 138 1.35 -10.70 19.64
CA MET A 138 2.71 -10.49 20.16
C MET A 138 3.67 -11.48 19.52
N VAL A 139 4.78 -10.99 18.97
CA VAL A 139 5.88 -11.80 18.44
C VAL A 139 7.20 -11.15 18.83
N GLY A 140 7.87 -11.68 19.84
CA GLY A 140 9.05 -11.04 20.43
C GLY A 140 8.74 -9.62 20.92
N ASP A 141 9.51 -8.63 20.46
CA ASP A 141 9.30 -7.22 20.81
C ASP A 141 8.25 -6.50 19.95
N ILE A 142 7.56 -7.24 19.06
CA ILE A 142 6.49 -6.68 18.21
C ILE A 142 5.16 -6.90 18.89
N VAL A 143 4.43 -5.82 19.12
CA VAL A 143 3.06 -5.83 19.67
C VAL A 143 2.15 -5.14 18.66
N ILE A 144 1.15 -5.85 18.19
CA ILE A 144 0.19 -5.34 17.19
C ILE A 144 -1.19 -5.29 17.83
N TYR A 145 -1.83 -4.13 17.74
CA TYR A 145 -3.23 -3.91 18.06
C TYR A 145 -4.03 -3.79 16.74
N PRO A 146 -4.56 -4.90 16.21
CA PRO A 146 -5.20 -4.89 14.89
C PRO A 146 -6.38 -3.93 14.81
N GLU A 147 -7.12 -3.80 15.90
CA GLU A 147 -8.30 -2.95 16.01
C GLU A 147 -7.97 -1.44 15.97
N LYS A 148 -6.77 -1.08 16.45
CA LYS A 148 -6.31 0.31 16.51
C LYS A 148 -5.43 0.68 15.33
N PHE A 149 -5.07 -0.29 14.49
CA PHE A 149 -4.02 -0.15 13.46
C PHE A 149 -2.67 0.32 14.01
N GLU A 150 -2.37 -0.04 15.27
CA GLU A 150 -1.15 0.33 15.95
C GLU A 150 -0.19 -0.83 15.99
N VAL A 151 1.08 -0.54 15.77
CA VAL A 151 2.19 -1.50 15.89
C VAL A 151 3.27 -0.87 16.76
N TYR A 152 3.65 -1.57 17.79
CA TYR A 152 4.77 -1.20 18.64
C TYR A 152 5.91 -2.17 18.42
N VAL A 153 7.11 -1.66 18.34
CA VAL A 153 8.35 -2.45 18.27
C VAL A 153 9.29 -1.94 19.34
N ARG A 154 9.69 -2.80 20.27
CA ARG A 154 10.51 -2.39 21.44
C ARG A 154 9.90 -1.21 22.20
N ASP A 155 8.60 -1.30 22.45
CA ASP A 155 7.77 -0.28 23.12
C ASP A 155 7.64 1.07 22.39
N GLU A 156 8.15 1.20 21.16
CA GLU A 156 7.99 2.39 20.32
C GLU A 156 6.90 2.17 19.28
N LEU A 157 5.96 3.13 19.18
CA LEU A 157 4.94 3.14 18.13
C LEU A 157 5.61 3.39 16.77
N ILE A 158 5.41 2.49 15.84
CA ILE A 158 5.91 2.63 14.46
C ILE A 158 4.78 2.92 13.47
N GLU A 159 5.07 3.75 12.49
CA GLU A 159 4.13 4.07 11.41
C GLU A 159 4.31 3.08 10.26
N LEU A 160 3.23 2.38 9.90
CA LEU A 160 3.18 1.48 8.75
C LEU A 160 2.18 1.98 7.73
N THR A 161 2.51 1.84 6.45
CA THR A 161 1.50 2.00 5.41
C THR A 161 0.45 0.88 5.52
N PRO A 162 -0.75 1.06 4.97
CA PRO A 162 -1.78 0.03 5.01
C PRO A 162 -1.32 -1.33 4.50
N LYS A 163 -0.51 -1.35 3.44
CA LYS A 163 0.01 -2.60 2.87
C LYS A 163 1.09 -3.26 3.73
N GLU A 164 1.93 -2.47 4.36
CA GLU A 164 2.90 -2.97 5.32
C GLU A 164 2.20 -3.57 6.54
N PHE A 165 1.17 -2.90 7.05
CA PHE A 165 0.37 -3.38 8.17
C PHE A 165 -0.33 -4.71 7.84
N GLU A 166 -1.03 -4.80 6.69
CA GLU A 166 -1.65 -6.03 6.22
C GLU A 166 -0.63 -7.17 6.08
N LEU A 167 0.51 -6.88 5.48
CA LEU A 167 1.58 -7.85 5.27
C LEU A 167 2.15 -8.35 6.61
N LEU A 168 2.38 -7.44 7.56
CA LEU A 168 2.87 -7.79 8.89
C LEU A 168 1.88 -8.69 9.63
N ILE A 169 0.59 -8.33 9.67
CA ILE A 169 -0.46 -9.17 10.28
C ILE A 169 -0.54 -10.55 9.59
N TYR A 170 -0.46 -10.57 8.28
CA TYR A 170 -0.54 -11.83 7.55
C TYR A 170 0.62 -12.77 7.88
N LEU A 171 1.81 -12.21 8.02
CA LEU A 171 3.03 -12.93 8.42
C LEU A 171 2.96 -13.39 9.89
N THR A 172 2.56 -12.52 10.81
CA THR A 172 2.49 -12.83 12.26
C THR A 172 1.48 -13.92 12.56
N ARG A 173 0.32 -13.89 11.92
CA ARG A 173 -0.68 -14.98 12.04
C ARG A 173 -0.20 -16.33 11.49
N ARG A 174 0.95 -16.37 10.81
CA ARG A 174 1.56 -17.55 10.19
C ARG A 174 3.03 -17.74 10.60
N THR A 175 3.39 -17.26 11.77
CA THR A 175 4.75 -17.38 12.32
C THR A 175 5.30 -18.79 12.17
N GLY A 176 6.55 -18.90 11.73
CA GLY A 176 7.24 -20.16 11.46
C GLY A 176 6.93 -20.81 10.11
N ARG A 177 5.95 -20.31 9.34
CA ARG A 177 5.63 -20.85 8.01
C ARG A 177 6.35 -20.08 6.92
N ILE A 178 6.89 -20.80 5.93
CA ILE A 178 7.42 -20.19 4.72
C ILE A 178 6.23 -19.88 3.80
N LEU A 179 6.14 -18.64 3.36
CA LEU A 179 5.12 -18.14 2.44
C LEU A 179 5.80 -17.72 1.15
N SER A 180 5.34 -18.26 0.02
CA SER A 180 5.90 -17.88 -1.28
C SER A 180 5.53 -16.45 -1.64
N ARG A 181 6.31 -15.84 -2.55
CA ARG A 181 5.99 -14.51 -3.07
C ARG A 181 4.61 -14.45 -3.69
N GLU A 182 4.22 -15.48 -4.42
CA GLU A 182 2.89 -15.58 -5.03
C GLU A 182 1.78 -15.67 -3.98
N GLN A 183 2.00 -16.46 -2.92
CA GLN A 183 1.03 -16.54 -1.81
C GLN A 183 0.85 -15.19 -1.11
N LEU A 184 1.95 -14.47 -0.87
CA LEU A 184 1.91 -13.12 -0.28
C LEU A 184 1.26 -12.13 -1.24
N LEU A 185 1.61 -12.17 -2.53
CA LEU A 185 1.03 -11.32 -3.55
C LEU A 185 -0.49 -11.51 -3.64
N ASN A 186 -0.95 -12.74 -3.74
CA ASN A 186 -2.38 -13.05 -3.80
C ASN A 186 -3.10 -12.64 -2.52
N ALA A 187 -2.50 -12.88 -1.37
CA ALA A 187 -3.14 -12.59 -0.09
C ALA A 187 -3.28 -11.09 0.19
N ILE A 188 -2.29 -10.29 -0.21
CA ILE A 188 -2.20 -8.87 0.14
C ILE A 188 -2.62 -7.96 -1.01
N TRP A 189 -2.40 -8.35 -2.27
CA TRP A 189 -2.73 -7.54 -3.45
C TRP A 189 -3.84 -8.12 -4.32
N ASN A 190 -4.28 -9.36 -4.09
CA ASN A 190 -5.27 -10.09 -4.91
C ASN A 190 -4.86 -10.22 -6.40
N TYR A 191 -3.59 -10.44 -6.66
CA TYR A 191 -3.10 -10.66 -8.01
C TYR A 191 -3.09 -12.15 -8.36
N ASP A 192 -3.78 -12.53 -9.43
CA ASP A 192 -3.72 -13.86 -10.04
C ASP A 192 -2.57 -13.98 -11.09
N PHE A 193 -1.77 -12.93 -11.29
CA PHE A 193 -0.70 -12.91 -12.30
C PHE A 193 0.68 -13.11 -11.68
N ALA A 194 1.34 -14.20 -12.05
CA ALA A 194 2.64 -14.64 -11.56
C ALA A 194 3.86 -13.73 -11.94
N GLY A 195 3.65 -12.60 -12.61
CA GLY A 195 4.75 -11.75 -13.12
C GLY A 195 5.24 -10.63 -12.19
N GLU A 196 4.47 -10.24 -11.18
CA GLU A 196 4.71 -9.01 -10.41
C GLU A 196 5.12 -9.27 -8.94
N THR A 197 5.79 -10.38 -8.66
CA THR A 197 6.14 -10.77 -7.28
C THR A 197 7.13 -9.85 -6.59
N ARG A 198 7.81 -8.96 -7.32
CA ARG A 198 8.78 -8.00 -6.74
C ARG A 198 8.15 -6.95 -5.82
N ILE A 199 6.86 -6.66 -5.99
CA ILE A 199 6.13 -5.78 -5.06
C ILE A 199 6.22 -6.29 -3.61
N VAL A 200 6.19 -7.62 -3.43
CA VAL A 200 6.35 -8.25 -2.13
C VAL A 200 7.74 -7.96 -1.55
N ASP A 201 8.79 -8.08 -2.37
CA ASP A 201 10.17 -7.89 -1.92
C ASP A 201 10.40 -6.45 -1.41
N VAL A 202 9.81 -5.46 -2.08
CA VAL A 202 9.87 -4.05 -1.69
C VAL A 202 9.21 -3.83 -0.32
N HIS A 203 7.97 -4.30 -0.16
CA HIS A 203 7.26 -4.13 1.11
C HIS A 203 7.91 -4.92 2.26
N ILE A 204 8.53 -6.06 1.97
CA ILE A 204 9.36 -6.78 2.96
C ILE A 204 10.59 -5.94 3.35
N SER A 205 11.22 -5.25 2.39
CA SER A 205 12.36 -4.37 2.68
C SER A 205 11.95 -3.24 3.63
N HIS A 206 10.85 -2.54 3.30
CA HIS A 206 10.32 -1.46 4.15
C HIS A 206 9.92 -1.94 5.55
N LEU A 207 9.25 -3.10 5.65
CA LEU A 207 8.96 -3.67 6.95
C LEU A 207 10.22 -3.94 7.76
N ARG A 208 11.26 -4.51 7.14
CA ARG A 208 12.53 -4.75 7.81
C ARG A 208 13.16 -3.46 8.33
N GLU A 209 13.13 -2.38 7.56
CA GLU A 209 13.65 -1.09 7.98
C GLU A 209 12.97 -0.57 9.26
N LYS A 210 11.70 -0.91 9.44
CA LYS A 210 10.89 -0.44 10.58
C LYS A 210 10.94 -1.36 11.79
N ILE A 211 11.07 -2.68 11.59
CA ILE A 211 10.96 -3.67 12.69
C ILE A 211 12.29 -4.29 13.09
N GLU A 212 13.27 -4.39 12.18
CA GLU A 212 14.56 -5.02 12.45
C GLU A 212 15.55 -4.02 13.06
N ILE A 213 16.49 -4.51 13.85
CA ILE A 213 17.63 -3.71 14.34
C ILE A 213 18.69 -3.58 13.24
N ASP A 214 18.90 -4.66 12.48
CA ASP A 214 19.86 -4.72 11.37
C ASP A 214 19.18 -5.39 10.17
N THR A 215 18.84 -4.62 9.15
CA THR A 215 18.18 -5.12 7.93
C THR A 215 19.01 -6.13 7.16
N LYS A 216 20.35 -6.10 7.32
CA LYS A 216 21.27 -7.08 6.70
C LYS A 216 21.30 -8.42 7.43
N LYS A 217 20.89 -8.43 8.70
CA LYS A 217 20.79 -9.62 9.55
C LYS A 217 19.41 -9.69 10.21
N PRO A 218 18.34 -9.81 9.40
CA PRO A 218 16.99 -9.80 9.92
C PRO A 218 16.76 -10.97 10.87
N LYS A 219 16.05 -10.72 11.96
CA LYS A 219 15.69 -11.71 12.96
C LYS A 219 14.21 -12.07 12.93
N TYR A 220 13.35 -11.15 12.52
CA TYR A 220 11.91 -11.35 12.41
C TYR A 220 11.52 -11.87 11.02
N ILE A 221 11.84 -11.14 9.95
CA ILE A 221 11.45 -11.55 8.61
C ILE A 221 12.62 -12.19 7.90
N ILE A 222 12.65 -13.53 7.90
CA ILE A 222 13.73 -14.31 7.33
C ILE A 222 13.45 -14.63 5.86
N THR A 223 14.47 -14.47 5.00
CA THR A 223 14.38 -14.89 3.60
C THR A 223 14.69 -16.39 3.48
N ALA A 224 13.71 -17.18 3.07
CA ALA A 224 13.90 -18.55 2.64
C ALA A 224 14.27 -18.55 1.15
N ARG A 225 15.58 -18.61 0.83
CA ARG A 225 16.08 -18.50 -0.55
C ARG A 225 15.41 -19.50 -1.48
N GLY A 226 14.84 -19.00 -2.57
CA GLY A 226 14.11 -19.81 -3.57
C GLY A 226 12.66 -20.15 -3.17
N PHE A 227 12.25 -19.92 -1.91
CA PHE A 227 10.92 -20.30 -1.43
C PHE A 227 10.04 -19.10 -1.04
N GLY A 228 10.62 -17.99 -0.56
CA GLY A 228 9.85 -16.80 -0.14
C GLY A 228 10.32 -16.26 1.20
N TYR A 229 9.37 -15.93 2.07
CA TYR A 229 9.61 -15.28 3.36
C TYR A 229 8.95 -16.04 4.50
N LYS A 230 9.52 -15.90 5.69
CA LYS A 230 9.01 -16.48 6.92
C LYS A 230 9.18 -15.47 8.06
N LEU A 231 8.17 -15.30 8.87
CA LEU A 231 8.30 -14.57 10.13
C LEU A 231 8.67 -15.55 11.24
N GLU A 232 9.67 -15.21 12.02
CA GLU A 232 10.12 -15.96 13.21
C GLU A 232 10.13 -15.07 14.44
N GLU A 233 9.91 -15.65 15.58
CA GLU A 233 10.15 -14.98 16.85
C GLU A 233 11.65 -15.09 17.18
N PRO A 234 12.34 -13.95 17.39
CA PRO A 234 13.76 -13.97 17.80
C PRO A 234 13.92 -14.68 19.13
N LYS A 235 14.92 -15.54 19.21
CA LYS A 235 15.31 -16.20 20.47
C LYS A 235 16.20 -15.30 21.31
#